data_7af67f8888b16912370457b673071deb
#
_entry.id   7af67f8888b16912370457b673071deb
#
_cell.length_a   1.000
_cell.length_b   1.000
_cell.length_c   1.000
_cell.angle_alpha   90.00
_cell.angle_beta   90.00
_cell.angle_gamma   90.00
#
_symmetry.space_group_name_H-M   'P 1'
#
loop_
_entity.id
_entity.type
_entity.pdbx_description
1 polymer ?
#
loop_
_entity_poly.entity_id
_entity_poly.type
_entity_poly.pdbx_seq_one_letter_code
_entity_poly.pdbx_strand_id
1 'polypeptide(L)'
;THLFPSPDTIAGLHHAEFPMPRSRARAILAVAGALAAGDVDLSPGADRTAARTALAAIPGIGPWTVEVIAMRALGDPDAFPATDLGVIRGAHALGIDNPARAAEAWRPWRAYAGQHLWAAHDHPINRIPIEETP
;
A
#
# COMPACT_ATOMS: atom_id res chain seq x y z
N THR A 1 -23.81 -1.81 12.09
CA THR A 1 -22.78 -1.90 11.03
C THR A 1 -22.25 -0.50 10.79
N HIS A 2 -20.94 -0.32 10.85
CA HIS A 2 -20.28 0.96 10.57
C HIS A 2 -19.61 0.88 9.20
N LEU A 3 -19.75 1.93 8.39
CA LEU A 3 -19.01 2.09 7.16
C LEU A 3 -17.68 2.80 7.44
N PHE A 4 -16.68 2.55 6.62
CA PHE A 4 -15.46 3.34 6.66
C PHE A 4 -15.78 4.80 6.29
N PRO A 5 -15.25 5.82 7.00
CA PRO A 5 -15.55 7.22 6.71
C PRO A 5 -15.10 7.62 5.31
N SER A 6 -15.85 8.55 4.70
CA SER A 6 -15.49 9.10 3.39
C SER A 6 -14.22 9.97 3.47
N PRO A 7 -13.55 10.22 2.34
CA PRO A 7 -12.40 11.13 2.29
C PRO A 7 -12.72 12.53 2.86
N ASP A 8 -13.88 13.09 2.54
CA ASP A 8 -14.32 14.38 3.06
C ASP A 8 -14.44 14.38 4.59
N THR A 9 -15.01 13.30 5.15
CA THR A 9 -15.13 13.15 6.60
C THR A 9 -13.76 13.12 7.27
N ILE A 10 -12.81 12.35 6.70
CA ILE A 10 -11.45 12.26 7.24
C ILE A 10 -10.72 13.60 7.08
N ALA A 11 -10.85 14.28 5.93
CA ALA A 11 -10.19 15.54 5.67
C ALA A 11 -10.63 16.66 6.62
N GLY A 12 -11.87 16.57 7.13
CA GLY A 12 -12.42 17.50 8.11
C GLY A 12 -11.92 17.29 9.56
N LEU A 13 -11.20 16.21 9.85
CA LEU A 13 -10.70 15.91 11.19
C LEU A 13 -9.43 16.72 11.53
N HIS A 14 -9.17 16.89 12.83
CA HIS A 14 -7.92 17.46 13.28
C HIS A 14 -6.89 16.35 13.56
N HIS A 15 -5.62 16.62 13.27
CA HIS A 15 -4.56 15.60 13.43
C HIS A 15 -4.42 15.04 14.86
N ALA A 16 -4.88 15.77 15.88
CA ALA A 16 -4.87 15.32 17.28
C ALA A 16 -5.94 14.24 17.58
N GLU A 17 -6.91 14.03 16.69
CA GLU A 17 -7.94 13.00 16.84
C GLU A 17 -7.43 11.60 16.47
N PHE A 18 -6.23 11.52 15.87
CA PHE A 18 -5.64 10.26 15.49
C PHE A 18 -4.70 9.73 16.59
N PRO A 19 -4.88 8.48 17.07
CA PRO A 19 -4.02 7.86 18.08
C PRO A 19 -2.69 7.38 17.45
N MET A 20 -1.97 8.28 16.79
CA MET A 20 -0.74 7.98 16.06
C MET A 20 0.21 9.19 16.03
N PRO A 21 1.49 9.01 15.63
CA PRO A 21 2.41 10.11 15.46
C PRO A 21 1.86 11.20 14.51
N ARG A 22 2.03 12.46 14.89
CA ARG A 22 1.50 13.63 14.18
C ARG A 22 1.85 13.68 12.69
N SER A 23 3.04 13.21 12.31
CA SER A 23 3.46 13.14 10.92
C SER A 23 2.61 12.19 10.10
N ARG A 24 2.26 11.03 10.67
CA ARG A 24 1.37 10.04 10.01
C ARG A 24 -0.07 10.56 9.89
N ALA A 25 -0.58 11.18 10.97
CA ALA A 25 -1.91 11.78 10.94
C ALA A 25 -2.02 12.86 9.84
N ARG A 26 -1.00 13.72 9.72
CA ARG A 26 -0.95 14.73 8.66
C ARG A 26 -0.91 14.13 7.26
N ALA A 27 -0.16 13.05 7.05
CA ALA A 27 -0.12 12.36 5.77
C ALA A 27 -1.49 11.78 5.39
N ILE A 28 -2.20 11.15 6.36
CA ILE A 28 -3.56 10.65 6.15
C ILE A 28 -4.52 11.77 5.78
N LEU A 29 -4.49 12.90 6.51
CA LEU A 29 -5.32 14.07 6.22
C LEU A 29 -5.03 14.65 4.84
N ALA A 30 -3.76 14.72 4.45
CA ALA A 30 -3.37 15.23 3.13
C ALA A 30 -3.86 14.31 1.99
N VAL A 31 -3.75 12.98 2.16
CA VAL A 31 -4.31 12.02 1.19
C VAL A 31 -5.83 12.14 1.11
N ALA A 32 -6.50 12.22 2.26
CA ALA A 32 -7.96 12.36 2.30
C ALA A 32 -8.41 13.67 1.63
N GLY A 33 -7.72 14.78 1.87
CA GLY A 33 -7.98 16.06 1.22
C GLY A 33 -7.79 16.00 -0.30
N ALA A 34 -6.71 15.36 -0.76
CA ALA A 34 -6.43 15.19 -2.19
C ALA A 34 -7.49 14.31 -2.89
N LEU A 35 -7.97 13.26 -2.20
CA LEU A 35 -9.05 12.41 -2.69
C LEU A 35 -10.39 13.20 -2.77
N ALA A 36 -10.71 13.97 -1.72
CA ALA A 36 -11.93 14.78 -1.66
C ALA A 36 -11.93 15.89 -2.72
N ALA A 37 -10.75 16.47 -3.01
CA ALA A 37 -10.60 17.50 -4.05
C ALA A 37 -10.57 16.92 -5.48
N GLY A 38 -10.39 15.61 -5.64
CA GLY A 38 -10.21 14.96 -6.95
C GLY A 38 -8.80 15.08 -7.52
N ASP A 39 -7.83 15.57 -6.73
CA ASP A 39 -6.42 15.66 -7.13
C ASP A 39 -5.75 14.26 -7.22
N VAL A 40 -6.28 13.31 -6.49
CA VAL A 40 -5.92 11.88 -6.56
C VAL A 40 -7.17 11.09 -6.89
N ASP A 41 -7.11 10.28 -7.97
CA ASP A 41 -8.17 9.36 -8.34
C ASP A 41 -7.71 7.91 -8.08
N LEU A 42 -8.43 7.21 -7.21
CA LEU A 42 -8.23 5.79 -6.91
C LEU A 42 -9.44 4.94 -7.32
N SER A 43 -10.33 5.48 -8.14
CA SER A 43 -11.53 4.77 -8.63
C SER A 43 -11.16 3.60 -9.55
N PRO A 44 -12.04 2.61 -9.72
CA PRO A 44 -11.84 1.55 -10.70
C PRO A 44 -11.63 2.11 -12.11
N GLY A 45 -10.48 1.79 -12.71
CA GLY A 45 -10.12 2.27 -14.05
C GLY A 45 -9.35 3.60 -14.09
N ALA A 46 -9.03 4.20 -12.93
CA ALA A 46 -8.18 5.39 -12.87
C ALA A 46 -6.83 5.19 -13.55
N ASP A 47 -6.27 6.27 -14.07
CA ASP A 47 -4.91 6.27 -14.61
C ASP A 47 -3.90 6.02 -13.49
N ARG A 48 -3.32 4.82 -13.48
CA ARG A 48 -2.36 4.38 -12.45
C ARG A 48 -1.10 5.23 -12.40
N THR A 49 -0.66 5.77 -13.53
CA THR A 49 0.55 6.61 -13.60
C THR A 49 0.26 8.00 -13.03
N ALA A 50 -0.86 8.60 -13.40
CA ALA A 50 -1.30 9.87 -12.85
C ALA A 50 -1.54 9.77 -11.33
N ALA A 51 -2.23 8.72 -10.88
CA ALA A 51 -2.48 8.48 -9.46
C ALA A 51 -1.18 8.32 -8.64
N ARG A 52 -0.18 7.56 -9.15
CA ARG A 52 1.13 7.44 -8.50
C ARG A 52 1.86 8.78 -8.40
N THR A 53 1.83 9.56 -9.47
CA THR A 53 2.48 10.88 -9.50
C THR A 53 1.84 11.82 -8.48
N ALA A 54 0.51 11.87 -8.43
CA ALA A 54 -0.22 12.67 -7.47
C ALA A 54 0.04 12.24 -6.02
N LEU A 55 0.00 10.93 -5.73
CA LEU A 55 0.31 10.40 -4.41
C LEU A 55 1.75 10.73 -3.97
N ALA A 56 2.73 10.58 -4.86
CA ALA A 56 4.14 10.85 -4.56
C ALA A 56 4.40 12.34 -4.26
N ALA A 57 3.56 13.25 -4.72
CA ALA A 57 3.65 14.68 -4.43
C ALA A 57 3.17 15.03 -3.02
N ILE A 58 2.45 14.14 -2.33
CA ILE A 58 1.91 14.40 -0.99
C ILE A 58 3.01 14.23 0.07
N PRO A 59 3.26 15.25 0.91
CA PRO A 59 4.24 15.17 1.98
C PRO A 59 3.94 14.02 2.96
N GLY A 60 4.93 13.15 3.19
CA GLY A 60 4.80 11.99 4.05
C GLY A 60 4.36 10.70 3.34
N ILE A 61 4.07 10.76 2.04
CA ILE A 61 3.83 9.59 1.20
C ILE A 61 5.12 9.25 0.45
N GLY A 62 5.78 8.19 0.91
CA GLY A 62 7.00 7.68 0.31
C GLY A 62 6.75 6.63 -0.79
N PRO A 63 7.80 6.22 -1.53
CA PRO A 63 7.69 5.24 -2.62
C PRO A 63 7.04 3.93 -2.18
N TRP A 64 7.35 3.44 -0.98
CA TRP A 64 6.72 2.24 -0.43
C TRP A 64 5.20 2.39 -0.31
N THR A 65 4.74 3.53 0.23
CA THR A 65 3.31 3.80 0.40
C THR A 65 2.60 3.91 -0.94
N VAL A 66 3.23 4.57 -1.93
CA VAL A 66 2.69 4.66 -3.30
C VAL A 66 2.48 3.28 -3.89
N GLU A 67 3.48 2.40 -3.81
CA GLU A 67 3.38 1.04 -4.36
C GLU A 67 2.32 0.18 -3.64
N VAL A 68 2.20 0.32 -2.30
CA VAL A 68 1.16 -0.39 -1.55
C VAL A 68 -0.25 0.12 -1.92
N ILE A 69 -0.44 1.43 -2.08
CA ILE A 69 -1.72 2.00 -2.53
C ILE A 69 -2.02 1.53 -3.96
N ALA A 70 -1.05 1.58 -4.87
CA ALA A 70 -1.22 1.13 -6.24
C ALA A 70 -1.64 -0.35 -6.31
N MET A 71 -1.01 -1.20 -5.49
CA MET A 71 -1.34 -2.62 -5.40
C MET A 71 -2.76 -2.84 -4.86
N ARG A 72 -3.13 -2.14 -3.76
CA ARG A 72 -4.35 -2.44 -2.99
C ARG A 72 -5.57 -1.68 -3.48
N ALA A 73 -5.43 -0.42 -3.85
CA ALA A 73 -6.54 0.43 -4.26
C ALA A 73 -6.71 0.46 -5.79
N LEU A 74 -5.63 0.58 -6.55
CA LEU A 74 -5.69 0.62 -8.01
C LEU A 74 -5.68 -0.77 -8.66
N GLY A 75 -5.51 -1.85 -7.89
CA GLY A 75 -5.43 -3.21 -8.41
C GLY A 75 -4.31 -3.38 -9.45
N ASP A 76 -3.18 -2.67 -9.26
CA ASP A 76 -2.09 -2.74 -10.21
C ASP A 76 -1.31 -4.05 -10.05
N PRO A 77 -1.37 -4.96 -11.05
CA PRO A 77 -0.69 -6.25 -10.97
C PRO A 77 0.85 -6.12 -10.99
N ASP A 78 1.36 -4.97 -11.43
CA ASP A 78 2.81 -4.73 -11.52
C ASP A 78 3.36 -3.80 -10.42
N ALA A 79 2.56 -3.44 -9.41
CA ALA A 79 3.03 -2.72 -8.24
C ALA A 79 3.94 -3.60 -7.39
N PHE A 80 5.10 -3.05 -6.96
CA PHE A 80 6.06 -3.82 -6.18
C PHE A 80 6.76 -2.96 -5.13
N PRO A 81 6.44 -3.10 -3.83
CA PRO A 81 7.08 -2.36 -2.76
C PRO A 81 8.47 -2.95 -2.44
N ALA A 82 9.46 -2.72 -3.30
CA ALA A 82 10.78 -3.33 -3.25
C ALA A 82 11.56 -3.09 -1.94
N THR A 83 11.21 -2.04 -1.20
CA THR A 83 11.81 -1.68 0.10
C THR A 83 11.04 -2.22 1.30
N ASP A 84 9.97 -2.98 1.07
CA ASP A 84 9.20 -3.60 2.14
C ASP A 84 10.01 -4.67 2.86
N LEU A 85 10.06 -4.61 4.19
CA LEU A 85 10.86 -5.54 4.98
C LEU A 85 10.34 -6.98 4.89
N GLY A 86 9.04 -7.19 4.76
CA GLY A 86 8.45 -8.51 4.55
C GLY A 86 8.84 -9.09 3.20
N VAL A 87 8.79 -8.28 2.15
CA VAL A 87 9.25 -8.64 0.80
C VAL A 87 10.74 -9.03 0.82
N ILE A 88 11.60 -8.20 1.45
CA ILE A 88 13.04 -8.44 1.54
C ILE A 88 13.31 -9.75 2.30
N ARG A 89 12.68 -9.94 3.46
CA ARG A 89 12.87 -11.15 4.27
C ARG A 89 12.38 -12.41 3.56
N GLY A 90 11.20 -12.33 2.92
CA GLY A 90 10.67 -13.44 2.14
C GLY A 90 11.56 -13.81 0.95
N ALA A 91 12.11 -12.80 0.27
CA ALA A 91 13.07 -13.00 -0.81
C ALA A 91 14.34 -13.71 -0.31
N HIS A 92 14.92 -13.26 0.80
CA HIS A 92 16.10 -13.91 1.39
C HIS A 92 15.79 -15.34 1.82
N ALA A 93 14.62 -15.62 2.38
CA ALA A 93 14.22 -16.98 2.74
C ALA A 93 14.16 -17.94 1.53
N LEU A 94 13.94 -17.40 0.34
CA LEU A 94 13.93 -18.11 -0.94
C LEU A 94 15.27 -18.04 -1.71
N GLY A 95 16.35 -17.53 -1.08
CA GLY A 95 17.67 -17.40 -1.71
C GLY A 95 17.78 -16.27 -2.73
N ILE A 96 16.89 -15.25 -2.67
CA ILE A 96 16.90 -14.09 -3.57
C ILE A 96 17.53 -12.91 -2.84
N ASP A 97 18.79 -12.60 -3.13
CA ASP A 97 19.54 -11.55 -2.43
C ASP A 97 19.07 -10.13 -2.78
N ASN A 98 18.63 -9.91 -4.02
CA ASN A 98 18.18 -8.59 -4.49
C ASN A 98 16.78 -8.69 -5.10
N PRO A 99 15.72 -8.55 -4.28
CA PRO A 99 14.35 -8.65 -4.77
C PRO A 99 13.97 -7.56 -5.77
N ALA A 100 14.52 -6.35 -5.66
CA ALA A 100 14.27 -5.28 -6.61
C ALA A 100 14.76 -5.63 -8.01
N ARG A 101 15.96 -6.22 -8.13
CA ARG A 101 16.52 -6.68 -9.39
C ARG A 101 15.77 -7.91 -9.93
N ALA A 102 15.49 -8.87 -9.07
CA ALA A 102 14.77 -10.08 -9.46
C ALA A 102 13.36 -9.76 -9.98
N ALA A 103 12.71 -8.75 -9.40
CA ALA A 103 11.37 -8.33 -9.77
C ALA A 103 11.24 -7.86 -11.23
N GLU A 104 12.31 -7.45 -11.88
CA GLU A 104 12.24 -7.07 -13.29
C GLU A 104 11.84 -8.24 -14.21
N ALA A 105 12.22 -9.47 -13.85
CA ALA A 105 11.82 -10.68 -14.57
C ALA A 105 10.36 -11.11 -14.29
N TRP A 106 9.71 -10.52 -13.30
CA TRP A 106 8.34 -10.88 -12.91
C TRP A 106 7.29 -9.95 -13.51
N ARG A 107 7.70 -8.98 -14.32
CA ARG A 107 6.77 -8.09 -15.02
C ARG A 107 5.88 -8.89 -15.99
N PRO A 108 4.62 -8.54 -16.12
CA PRO A 108 3.87 -7.45 -15.44
C PRO A 108 3.13 -7.92 -14.15
N TRP A 109 3.63 -8.96 -13.47
CA TRP A 109 2.94 -9.64 -12.36
C TRP A 109 3.65 -9.47 -11.01
N ARG A 110 4.42 -8.39 -10.84
CA ARG A 110 5.25 -8.16 -9.65
C ARG A 110 4.46 -8.10 -8.34
N ALA A 111 3.20 -7.64 -8.38
CA ALA A 111 2.34 -7.60 -7.21
C ALA A 111 2.05 -9.02 -6.67
N TYR A 112 1.82 -9.98 -7.58
CA TYR A 112 1.63 -11.38 -7.18
C TYR A 112 2.90 -11.98 -6.60
N ALA A 113 4.05 -11.72 -7.21
CA ALA A 113 5.34 -12.13 -6.65
C ALA A 113 5.55 -11.56 -5.25
N GLY A 114 5.21 -10.29 -5.02
CA GLY A 114 5.23 -9.65 -3.70
C GLY A 114 4.37 -10.38 -2.67
N GLN A 115 3.16 -10.84 -3.04
CA GLN A 115 2.31 -11.63 -2.15
C GLN A 115 2.96 -12.97 -1.78
N HIS A 116 3.59 -13.65 -2.74
CA HIS A 116 4.32 -14.90 -2.46
C HIS A 116 5.53 -14.68 -1.55
N LEU A 117 6.26 -13.58 -1.73
CA LEU A 117 7.36 -13.22 -0.84
C LEU A 117 6.89 -12.93 0.58
N TRP A 118 5.77 -12.21 0.75
CA TRP A 118 5.18 -12.00 2.08
C TRP A 118 4.75 -13.32 2.73
N ALA A 119 4.19 -14.25 1.96
CA ALA A 119 3.79 -15.56 2.46
C ALA A 119 5.00 -16.45 2.84
N ALA A 120 6.12 -16.31 2.13
CA ALA A 120 7.35 -17.06 2.41
C ALA A 120 8.07 -16.57 3.69
N HIS A 121 7.77 -15.37 4.16
CA HIS A 121 8.32 -14.85 5.41
C HIS A 121 7.56 -15.43 6.61
N ASP A 122 8.32 -15.98 7.58
CA ASP A 122 7.77 -16.48 8.84
C ASP A 122 7.30 -15.33 9.75
N HIS A 123 6.10 -14.82 9.47
CA HIS A 123 5.45 -13.78 10.24
C HIS A 123 4.23 -14.36 10.98
N PRO A 124 3.98 -13.96 12.25
CA PRO A 124 2.84 -14.46 13.01
C PRO A 124 1.49 -14.33 12.31
N ILE A 125 1.30 -13.31 11.48
CA ILE A 125 0.07 -13.12 10.69
C ILE A 125 -0.21 -14.28 9.73
N ASN A 126 0.83 -14.97 9.24
CA ASN A 126 0.69 -16.10 8.34
C ASN A 126 0.27 -17.39 9.07
N ARG A 127 0.21 -17.35 10.41
CA ARG A 127 -0.17 -18.45 11.29
C ARG A 127 -1.55 -18.30 11.90
N ILE A 128 -2.29 -17.26 11.53
CA ILE A 128 -3.67 -17.05 12.01
C ILE A 128 -4.51 -18.20 11.46
N PRO A 129 -5.17 -19.03 12.33
CA PRO A 129 -6.07 -20.07 11.87
C PRO A 129 -7.20 -19.42 11.05
N ILE A 130 -7.43 -19.92 9.88
CA ILE A 130 -8.67 -19.61 9.15
C ILE A 130 -9.75 -20.38 9.91
N GLU A 131 -10.61 -19.69 10.68
CA GLU A 131 -11.80 -20.32 11.23
C GLU A 131 -12.63 -20.81 10.05
N GLU A 132 -12.63 -22.11 9.83
CA GLU A 132 -13.60 -22.75 8.94
C GLU A 132 -14.97 -22.55 9.60
N THR A 133 -15.75 -21.59 9.11
CA THR A 133 -17.13 -21.41 9.52
C THR A 133 -17.90 -22.67 9.10
N PRO A 134 -18.59 -23.33 10.08
CA PRO A 134 -19.36 -24.55 9.78
C PRO A 134 -20.54 -24.29 8.85
#